data_2edff0b409cf6325aa1d2fc2eb8afd26
#
_entry.id   2edff0b409cf6325aa1d2fc2eb8afd26
#
_cell.length_a   1.000
_cell.length_b   1.000
_cell.length_c   1.000
_cell.angle_alpha   90.00
_cell.angle_beta   90.00
_cell.angle_gamma   90.00
#
_symmetry.space_group_name_H-M   'P 1'
#
loop_
_entity.id
_entity.type
_entity.pdbx_description
1 polymer ?
#
loop_
_entity_poly.entity_id
_entity_poly.type
_entity_poly.pdbx_seq_one_letter_code
_entity_poly.pdbx_strand_id
1 'polypeptide(L)'
;MAENTIAIVTGGGSGIGRSVARTLAGAGWTVVVAGRRLDALEATAAGHGGIHPIAADVTDAASVDALFDETVSRFGRLDLLFNNAGVNVPAVPLDELKVEDLKSIIDVNLFGVMLCARAAMRVMKAQSPQGGRIINNGSISAYAPRPNAAPYSATKHAITGLTKSITLDGRAANIAGGQIDIGNAVTDMSAVMASGTLQANGTTMSEPRMDVDHVGKAILHMASLPLEANIPFITVMASAMPLYGRG
;
A
#
# COMPACT_ATOMS: atom_id res chain seq x y z
N MET A 1 -8.14 -22.97 -2.95
CA MET A 1 -8.18 -21.70 -2.18
C MET A 1 -9.37 -21.82 -1.23
N ALA A 2 -9.27 -21.31 -0.01
CA ALA A 2 -10.44 -21.29 0.87
C ALA A 2 -11.57 -20.53 0.17
N GLU A 3 -12.79 -21.09 0.21
CA GLU A 3 -13.96 -20.37 -0.28
C GLU A 3 -14.10 -19.07 0.54
N ASN A 4 -14.18 -17.93 -0.16
CA ASN A 4 -14.44 -16.61 0.39
C ASN A 4 -13.26 -15.93 1.15
N THR A 5 -12.14 -15.71 0.49
CA THR A 5 -11.04 -14.85 1.01
C THR A 5 -11.35 -13.37 0.81
N ILE A 6 -11.20 -12.57 1.88
CA ILE A 6 -11.59 -11.14 1.92
C ILE A 6 -10.35 -10.26 2.03
N ALA A 7 -10.25 -9.26 1.15
CA ALA A 7 -9.18 -8.28 1.17
C ALA A 7 -9.71 -6.85 1.33
N ILE A 8 -8.98 -6.01 2.06
CA ILE A 8 -9.12 -4.55 2.01
C ILE A 8 -7.89 -3.98 1.29
N VAL A 9 -8.14 -3.12 0.29
CA VAL A 9 -7.12 -2.36 -0.43
C VAL A 9 -7.36 -0.88 -0.22
N THR A 10 -6.52 -0.21 0.58
CA THR A 10 -6.63 1.24 0.77
C THR A 10 -6.02 1.99 -0.41
N GLY A 11 -6.57 3.18 -0.75
CA GLY A 11 -6.18 3.89 -1.96
C GLY A 11 -6.54 3.14 -3.24
N GLY A 12 -7.64 2.34 -3.21
CA GLY A 12 -8.05 1.45 -4.28
C GLY A 12 -8.64 2.13 -5.53
N GLY A 13 -8.81 3.45 -5.53
CA GLY A 13 -9.46 4.19 -6.63
C GLY A 13 -8.58 4.44 -7.86
N SER A 14 -7.26 4.24 -7.81
CA SER A 14 -6.34 4.51 -8.93
C SER A 14 -5.03 3.73 -8.81
N GLY A 15 -4.21 3.79 -9.86
CA GLY A 15 -2.83 3.32 -9.90
C GLY A 15 -2.65 1.91 -9.33
N ILE A 16 -1.70 1.75 -8.41
CA ILE A 16 -1.33 0.47 -7.80
C ILE A 16 -2.53 -0.17 -7.09
N GLY A 17 -3.28 0.60 -6.29
CA GLY A 17 -4.43 0.06 -5.55
C GLY A 17 -5.50 -0.52 -6.46
N ARG A 18 -5.81 0.16 -7.58
CA ARG A 18 -6.74 -0.33 -8.61
C ARG A 18 -6.25 -1.63 -9.25
N SER A 19 -4.99 -1.67 -9.67
CA SER A 19 -4.41 -2.87 -10.31
C SER A 19 -4.40 -4.06 -9.33
N VAL A 20 -3.97 -3.85 -8.08
CA VAL A 20 -4.00 -4.88 -7.04
C VAL A 20 -5.42 -5.39 -6.80
N ALA A 21 -6.40 -4.49 -6.63
CA ALA A 21 -7.79 -4.88 -6.41
C ALA A 21 -8.35 -5.73 -7.54
N ARG A 22 -8.11 -5.34 -8.79
CA ARG A 22 -8.56 -6.10 -9.96
C ARG A 22 -7.85 -7.44 -10.11
N THR A 23 -6.55 -7.49 -9.82
CA THR A 23 -5.77 -8.74 -9.84
C THR A 23 -6.27 -9.73 -8.79
N LEU A 24 -6.52 -9.28 -7.56
CA LEU A 24 -7.06 -10.12 -6.50
C LEU A 24 -8.48 -10.60 -6.85
N ALA A 25 -9.36 -9.71 -7.30
CA ALA A 25 -10.72 -10.09 -7.70
C ALA A 25 -10.72 -11.09 -8.88
N GLY A 26 -9.84 -10.90 -9.87
CA GLY A 26 -9.64 -11.84 -10.97
C GLY A 26 -9.15 -13.23 -10.51
N ALA A 27 -8.54 -13.32 -9.35
CA ALA A 27 -8.11 -14.57 -8.71
C ALA A 27 -9.16 -15.14 -7.74
N GLY A 28 -10.36 -14.57 -7.67
CA GLY A 28 -11.49 -15.06 -6.88
C GLY A 28 -11.59 -14.49 -5.46
N TRP A 29 -10.84 -13.43 -5.14
CA TRP A 29 -10.98 -12.72 -3.86
C TRP A 29 -12.18 -11.79 -3.87
N THR A 30 -12.85 -11.66 -2.74
CA THR A 30 -13.74 -10.53 -2.46
C THR A 30 -12.88 -9.36 -1.96
N VAL A 31 -12.93 -8.23 -2.66
CA VAL A 31 -12.01 -7.10 -2.42
C VAL A 31 -12.80 -5.84 -2.06
N VAL A 32 -12.63 -5.35 -0.86
CA VAL A 32 -13.08 -4.01 -0.47
C VAL A 32 -12.02 -2.99 -0.91
N VAL A 33 -12.41 -2.04 -1.75
CA VAL A 33 -11.57 -0.92 -2.14
C VAL A 33 -11.96 0.31 -1.35
N ALA A 34 -11.00 0.90 -0.62
CA ALA A 34 -11.24 2.03 0.26
C ALA A 34 -10.48 3.29 -0.20
N GLY A 35 -11.09 4.45 -0.01
CA GLY A 35 -10.52 5.76 -0.31
C GLY A 35 -11.58 6.86 -0.22
N ARG A 36 -11.15 8.11 -0.31
CA ARG A 36 -12.04 9.27 -0.12
C ARG A 36 -13.01 9.53 -1.29
N ARG A 37 -12.63 9.17 -2.51
CA ARG A 37 -13.41 9.44 -3.72
C ARG A 37 -14.19 8.22 -4.15
N LEU A 38 -15.48 8.19 -3.85
CA LEU A 38 -16.34 7.05 -4.14
C LEU A 38 -16.44 6.78 -5.66
N ASP A 39 -16.54 7.80 -6.49
CA ASP A 39 -16.57 7.70 -7.94
C ASP A 39 -15.36 6.95 -8.53
N ALA A 40 -14.16 7.21 -7.99
CA ALA A 40 -12.94 6.52 -8.40
C ALA A 40 -12.90 5.05 -7.94
N LEU A 41 -13.50 4.75 -6.79
CA LEU A 41 -13.63 3.38 -6.28
C LEU A 41 -14.66 2.61 -7.11
N GLU A 42 -15.78 3.21 -7.46
CA GLU A 42 -16.81 2.64 -8.33
C GLU A 42 -16.23 2.35 -9.73
N ALA A 43 -15.43 3.27 -10.27
CA ALA A 43 -14.71 3.05 -11.54
C ALA A 43 -13.69 1.88 -11.44
N THR A 44 -13.15 1.60 -10.25
CA THR A 44 -12.30 0.42 -10.02
C THR A 44 -13.12 -0.87 -10.03
N ALA A 45 -14.31 -0.83 -9.44
CA ALA A 45 -15.23 -1.97 -9.34
C ALA A 45 -15.98 -2.29 -10.65
N ALA A 46 -16.09 -1.30 -11.56
CA ALA A 46 -16.82 -1.47 -12.81
C ALA A 46 -16.35 -2.69 -13.61
N GLY A 47 -17.27 -3.61 -13.91
CA GLY A 47 -16.98 -4.87 -14.60
C GLY A 47 -16.34 -5.98 -13.72
N HIS A 48 -16.20 -5.75 -12.41
CA HIS A 48 -15.60 -6.71 -11.48
C HIS A 48 -16.52 -6.97 -10.28
N GLY A 49 -17.39 -7.97 -10.37
CA GLY A 49 -18.40 -8.29 -9.33
C GLY A 49 -17.82 -8.63 -7.95
N GLY A 50 -16.54 -8.99 -7.85
CA GLY A 50 -15.83 -9.24 -6.58
C GLY A 50 -15.24 -8.00 -5.91
N ILE A 51 -15.41 -6.79 -6.46
CA ILE A 51 -14.88 -5.54 -5.89
C ILE A 51 -16.01 -4.70 -5.30
N HIS A 52 -15.85 -4.28 -4.05
CA HIS A 52 -16.83 -3.54 -3.27
C HIS A 52 -16.26 -2.19 -2.81
N PRO A 53 -16.76 -1.06 -3.34
CA PRO A 53 -16.30 0.26 -2.94
C PRO A 53 -16.86 0.67 -1.57
N ILE A 54 -16.00 1.21 -0.70
CA ILE A 54 -16.37 1.85 0.57
C ILE A 54 -15.58 3.15 0.69
N ALA A 55 -16.30 4.27 0.84
CA ALA A 55 -15.65 5.57 1.08
C ALA A 55 -15.05 5.61 2.48
N ALA A 56 -13.75 5.92 2.58
CA ALA A 56 -13.07 6.04 3.87
C ALA A 56 -11.88 7.01 3.79
N ASP A 57 -11.63 7.73 4.88
CA ASP A 57 -10.41 8.51 5.07
C ASP A 57 -9.49 7.79 6.06
N VAL A 58 -8.34 7.35 5.59
CA VAL A 58 -7.37 6.61 6.43
C VAL A 58 -6.75 7.47 7.53
N THR A 59 -6.86 8.79 7.45
CA THR A 59 -6.35 9.73 8.47
C THR A 59 -7.32 9.95 9.63
N ASP A 60 -8.57 9.50 9.49
CA ASP A 60 -9.61 9.57 10.51
C ASP A 60 -9.86 8.20 11.14
N ALA A 61 -9.61 8.08 12.45
CA ALA A 61 -9.74 6.83 13.19
C ALA A 61 -11.16 6.27 13.16
N ALA A 62 -12.19 7.14 13.25
CA ALA A 62 -13.59 6.69 13.21
C ALA A 62 -13.97 6.17 11.82
N SER A 63 -13.49 6.82 10.75
CA SER A 63 -13.69 6.37 9.38
C SER A 63 -13.00 5.02 9.13
N VAL A 64 -11.79 4.83 9.67
CA VAL A 64 -11.09 3.54 9.58
C VAL A 64 -11.85 2.46 10.34
N ASP A 65 -12.24 2.70 11.60
CA ASP A 65 -12.99 1.70 12.37
C ASP A 65 -14.30 1.32 11.65
N ALA A 66 -15.06 2.28 11.09
CA ALA A 66 -16.27 2.03 10.32
C ALA A 66 -16.01 1.18 9.05
N LEU A 67 -14.91 1.43 8.31
CA LEU A 67 -14.52 0.63 7.14
C LEU A 67 -14.33 -0.85 7.50
N PHE A 68 -13.61 -1.13 8.59
CA PHE A 68 -13.34 -2.50 9.00
C PHE A 68 -14.58 -3.18 9.58
N ASP A 69 -15.38 -2.48 10.37
CA ASP A 69 -16.62 -3.00 10.94
C ASP A 69 -17.66 -3.31 9.83
N GLU A 70 -17.80 -2.43 8.81
CA GLU A 70 -18.64 -2.71 7.64
C GLU A 70 -18.13 -3.91 6.84
N THR A 71 -16.81 -4.02 6.64
CA THR A 71 -16.22 -5.17 5.95
C THR A 71 -16.55 -6.48 6.66
N VAL A 72 -16.36 -6.53 7.98
CA VAL A 72 -16.68 -7.73 8.77
C VAL A 72 -18.19 -8.01 8.79
N SER A 73 -19.02 -6.98 8.91
CA SER A 73 -20.48 -7.14 8.87
C SER A 73 -20.98 -7.72 7.55
N ARG A 74 -20.38 -7.33 6.43
CA ARG A 74 -20.79 -7.78 5.08
C ARG A 74 -20.21 -9.14 4.70
N PHE A 75 -18.99 -9.45 5.10
CA PHE A 75 -18.23 -10.59 4.59
C PHE A 75 -17.72 -11.55 5.66
N GLY A 76 -17.90 -11.22 6.94
CA GLY A 76 -17.64 -12.11 8.09
C GLY A 76 -16.19 -12.14 8.57
N ARG A 77 -15.21 -11.73 7.76
CA ARG A 77 -13.78 -11.84 8.08
C ARG A 77 -12.89 -10.87 7.28
N LEU A 78 -11.61 -10.85 7.60
CA LEU A 78 -10.56 -10.17 6.83
C LEU A 78 -9.33 -11.08 6.73
N ASP A 79 -8.91 -11.44 5.52
CA ASP A 79 -7.73 -12.27 5.26
C ASP A 79 -6.50 -11.47 4.83
N LEU A 80 -6.73 -10.34 4.15
CA LEU A 80 -5.66 -9.48 3.65
C LEU A 80 -6.00 -8.00 3.87
N LEU A 81 -5.06 -7.26 4.46
CA LEU A 81 -5.01 -5.81 4.33
C LEU A 81 -3.83 -5.43 3.43
N PHE A 82 -4.07 -4.72 2.35
CA PHE A 82 -3.05 -4.03 1.59
C PHE A 82 -3.10 -2.53 1.89
N ASN A 83 -2.19 -2.05 2.73
CA ASN A 83 -1.99 -0.64 3.05
C ASN A 83 -1.29 0.06 1.89
N ASN A 84 -2.08 0.63 0.97
CA ASN A 84 -1.57 1.27 -0.22
C ASN A 84 -1.90 2.76 -0.31
N ALA A 85 -2.88 3.27 0.44
CA ALA A 85 -3.16 4.69 0.46
C ALA A 85 -1.89 5.50 0.73
N GLY A 86 -1.65 6.51 -0.08
CA GLY A 86 -0.46 7.34 0.02
C GLY A 86 -0.57 8.59 -0.84
N VAL A 87 0.17 9.62 -0.43
CA VAL A 87 0.30 10.89 -1.15
C VAL A 87 1.77 11.23 -1.32
N ASN A 88 2.05 12.13 -2.24
CA ASN A 88 3.34 12.79 -2.36
C ASN A 88 3.17 14.29 -2.13
N VAL A 89 4.25 14.98 -1.88
CA VAL A 89 4.33 16.43 -1.68
C VAL A 89 5.28 17.03 -2.71
N PRO A 90 5.30 18.35 -2.90
CA PRO A 90 6.25 18.99 -3.82
C PRO A 90 7.69 18.57 -3.54
N ALA A 91 8.45 18.31 -4.61
CA ALA A 91 9.86 17.92 -4.54
C ALA A 91 10.72 19.20 -4.43
N VAL A 92 10.81 19.74 -3.22
CA VAL A 92 11.60 20.92 -2.88
C VAL A 92 12.54 20.62 -1.71
N PRO A 93 13.61 21.39 -1.46
CA PRO A 93 14.41 21.29 -0.25
C PRO A 93 13.56 21.29 1.02
N LEU A 94 14.00 20.57 2.06
CA LEU A 94 13.21 20.37 3.28
C LEU A 94 12.85 21.69 3.98
N ASP A 95 13.75 22.66 3.98
CA ASP A 95 13.58 23.98 4.57
C ASP A 95 12.60 24.88 3.78
N GLU A 96 12.31 24.55 2.53
CA GLU A 96 11.32 25.25 1.69
C GLU A 96 9.94 24.60 1.71
N LEU A 97 9.82 23.40 2.28
CA LEU A 97 8.57 22.67 2.28
C LEU A 97 7.59 23.23 3.33
N LYS A 98 6.34 23.42 2.93
CA LYS A 98 5.28 23.91 3.84
C LYS A 98 5.01 22.90 4.95
N VAL A 99 4.74 23.40 6.16
CA VAL A 99 4.42 22.55 7.34
C VAL A 99 3.16 21.72 7.11
N GLU A 100 2.19 22.26 6.37
CA GLU A 100 0.94 21.55 6.01
C GLU A 100 1.22 20.34 5.12
N ASP A 101 2.17 20.45 4.17
CA ASP A 101 2.60 19.35 3.32
C ASP A 101 3.33 18.27 4.14
N LEU A 102 4.21 18.68 5.07
CA LEU A 102 4.86 17.76 6.02
C LEU A 102 3.83 16.98 6.84
N LYS A 103 2.84 17.69 7.40
CA LYS A 103 1.78 17.06 8.17
C LYS A 103 0.96 16.10 7.32
N SER A 104 0.53 16.54 6.13
CA SER A 104 -0.30 15.74 5.23
C SER A 104 0.35 14.41 4.84
N ILE A 105 1.64 14.43 4.48
CA ILE A 105 2.32 13.18 4.08
C ILE A 105 2.51 12.23 5.26
N ILE A 106 2.75 12.72 6.47
CA ILE A 106 2.86 11.90 7.68
C ILE A 106 1.49 11.32 8.04
N ASP A 107 0.43 12.12 8.00
CA ASP A 107 -0.93 11.69 8.33
C ASP A 107 -1.39 10.55 7.41
N VAL A 108 -1.15 10.65 6.11
CA VAL A 108 -1.59 9.62 5.16
C VAL A 108 -0.63 8.44 5.11
N ASN A 109 0.68 8.70 4.88
CA ASN A 109 1.64 7.63 4.55
C ASN A 109 2.16 6.86 5.77
N LEU A 110 1.93 7.36 6.98
CA LEU A 110 2.39 6.71 8.20
C LEU A 110 1.24 6.52 9.20
N PHE A 111 0.62 7.59 9.67
CA PHE A 111 -0.42 7.50 10.70
C PHE A 111 -1.63 6.70 10.18
N GLY A 112 -2.10 6.96 8.96
CA GLY A 112 -3.19 6.21 8.33
C GLY A 112 -2.87 4.73 8.15
N VAL A 113 -1.63 4.39 7.80
CA VAL A 113 -1.18 2.99 7.72
C VAL A 113 -1.21 2.33 9.11
N MET A 114 -0.80 3.05 10.16
CA MET A 114 -0.87 2.54 11.54
C MET A 114 -2.31 2.32 12.00
N LEU A 115 -3.24 3.24 11.69
CA LEU A 115 -4.66 3.09 12.01
C LEU A 115 -5.26 1.86 11.33
N CYS A 116 -5.03 1.69 10.03
CA CYS A 116 -5.52 0.53 9.28
C CYS A 116 -4.90 -0.78 9.79
N ALA A 117 -3.59 -0.80 10.06
CA ALA A 117 -2.93 -1.98 10.62
C ALA A 117 -3.49 -2.35 12.01
N ARG A 118 -3.73 -1.36 12.89
CA ARG A 118 -4.37 -1.53 14.20
C ARG A 118 -5.76 -2.17 14.07
N ALA A 119 -6.60 -1.64 13.17
CA ALA A 119 -7.94 -2.16 12.94
C ALA A 119 -7.91 -3.57 12.35
N ALA A 120 -7.03 -3.84 11.37
CA ALA A 120 -6.85 -5.18 10.81
C ALA A 120 -6.42 -6.20 11.86
N MET A 121 -5.43 -5.86 12.70
CA MET A 121 -4.97 -6.76 13.77
C MET A 121 -6.09 -7.05 14.78
N ARG A 122 -6.94 -6.06 15.11
CA ARG A 122 -8.13 -6.26 15.97
C ARG A 122 -9.07 -7.30 15.36
N VAL A 123 -9.42 -7.14 14.09
CA VAL A 123 -10.32 -8.07 13.36
C VAL A 123 -9.69 -9.45 13.25
N MET A 124 -8.45 -9.55 12.78
CA MET A 124 -7.75 -10.81 12.55
C MET A 124 -7.50 -11.60 13.84
N LYS A 125 -7.40 -10.92 15.00
CA LYS A 125 -7.33 -11.57 16.31
C LYS A 125 -8.67 -12.07 16.81
N ALA A 126 -9.77 -11.45 16.44
CA ALA A 126 -11.13 -11.78 16.94
C ALA A 126 -11.86 -12.82 16.08
N GLN A 127 -11.50 -12.97 14.81
CA GLN A 127 -12.17 -13.86 13.85
C GLN A 127 -11.82 -15.35 14.08
N SER A 128 -12.63 -16.24 13.51
CA SER A 128 -12.40 -17.70 13.51
C SER A 128 -12.46 -18.23 12.06
N PRO A 129 -11.43 -18.94 11.56
CA PRO A 129 -10.12 -19.13 12.19
C PRO A 129 -9.39 -17.80 12.34
N GLN A 130 -8.58 -17.68 13.41
CA GLN A 130 -7.76 -16.53 13.71
C GLN A 130 -6.60 -16.41 12.72
N GLY A 131 -6.21 -15.17 12.38
CA GLY A 131 -5.07 -14.89 11.53
C GLY A 131 -5.42 -14.09 10.28
N GLY A 132 -4.40 -13.76 9.50
CA GLY A 132 -4.49 -12.99 8.27
C GLY A 132 -3.14 -12.41 7.86
N ARG A 133 -3.13 -11.60 6.83
CA ARG A 133 -1.92 -10.98 6.30
C ARG A 133 -2.08 -9.47 6.18
N ILE A 134 -1.07 -8.72 6.60
CA ILE A 134 -0.99 -7.27 6.42
C ILE A 134 0.22 -6.98 5.55
N ILE A 135 -0.01 -6.44 4.34
CA ILE A 135 1.05 -6.04 3.42
C ILE A 135 1.06 -4.52 3.33
N ASN A 136 2.21 -3.92 3.60
CA ASN A 136 2.41 -2.49 3.50
C ASN A 136 3.07 -2.12 2.17
N ASN A 137 2.57 -1.06 1.52
CA ASN A 137 3.20 -0.46 0.36
C ASN A 137 4.39 0.38 0.82
N GLY A 138 5.58 -0.18 0.70
CA GLY A 138 6.86 0.46 0.91
C GLY A 138 7.32 1.28 -0.31
N SER A 139 8.62 1.41 -0.45
CA SER A 139 9.27 2.04 -1.61
C SER A 139 10.75 1.76 -1.58
N ILE A 140 11.40 1.72 -2.73
CA ILE A 140 12.87 1.78 -2.82
C ILE A 140 13.45 3.04 -2.16
N SER A 141 12.64 4.09 -1.96
CA SER A 141 13.03 5.29 -1.19
C SER A 141 13.26 4.99 0.30
N ALA A 142 12.91 3.80 0.78
CA ALA A 142 13.30 3.31 2.11
C ALA A 142 14.76 2.85 2.18
N TYR A 143 15.49 2.78 1.06
CA TYR A 143 16.92 2.45 1.02
C TYR A 143 17.75 3.56 0.36
N ALA A 144 17.26 4.08 -0.78
CA ALA A 144 17.95 5.06 -1.60
C ALA A 144 17.05 6.27 -1.85
N PRO A 145 17.11 7.29 -0.98
CA PRO A 145 16.32 8.51 -1.16
C PRO A 145 16.76 9.28 -2.40
N ARG A 146 15.83 10.06 -2.97
CA ARG A 146 16.14 11.05 -3.99
C ARG A 146 16.31 12.43 -3.37
N PRO A 147 17.02 13.36 -4.04
CA PRO A 147 16.99 14.75 -3.64
C PRO A 147 15.54 15.26 -3.51
N ASN A 148 15.32 16.16 -2.56
CA ASN A 148 14.02 16.82 -2.33
C ASN A 148 12.86 15.86 -1.98
N ALA A 149 13.16 14.66 -1.46
CA ALA A 149 12.17 13.65 -1.10
C ALA A 149 12.20 13.30 0.40
N ALA A 150 12.73 14.18 1.25
CA ALA A 150 12.98 13.87 2.66
C ALA A 150 11.74 13.34 3.41
N PRO A 151 10.54 13.98 3.39
CA PRO A 151 9.40 13.49 4.15
C PRO A 151 8.84 12.17 3.59
N TYR A 152 8.84 12.01 2.26
CA TYR A 152 8.42 10.74 1.66
C TYR A 152 9.37 9.61 2.06
N SER A 153 10.67 9.83 1.95
CA SER A 153 11.69 8.84 2.34
C SER A 153 11.59 8.50 3.83
N ALA A 154 11.41 9.49 4.70
CA ALA A 154 11.23 9.28 6.13
C ALA A 154 10.00 8.40 6.43
N THR A 155 8.84 8.68 5.81
CA THR A 155 7.64 7.85 6.00
C THR A 155 7.86 6.41 5.50
N LYS A 156 8.56 6.21 4.38
CA LYS A 156 8.82 4.87 3.84
C LYS A 156 9.84 4.06 4.67
N HIS A 157 10.82 4.72 5.29
CA HIS A 157 11.67 4.08 6.31
C HIS A 157 10.87 3.68 7.56
N ALA A 158 9.97 4.55 8.04
CA ALA A 158 9.10 4.24 9.18
C ALA A 158 8.19 3.03 8.92
N ILE A 159 7.66 2.87 7.70
CA ILE A 159 6.87 1.70 7.29
C ILE A 159 7.67 0.41 7.42
N THR A 160 8.97 0.43 7.15
CA THR A 160 9.84 -0.75 7.35
C THR A 160 9.89 -1.17 8.83
N GLY A 161 10.00 -0.22 9.75
CA GLY A 161 9.93 -0.47 11.19
C GLY A 161 8.55 -1.02 11.60
N LEU A 162 7.48 -0.39 11.15
CA LEU A 162 6.10 -0.84 11.41
C LEU A 162 5.85 -2.26 10.92
N THR A 163 6.30 -2.62 9.72
CA THR A 163 6.13 -3.98 9.16
C THR A 163 6.79 -5.04 10.03
N LYS A 164 7.99 -4.77 10.52
CA LYS A 164 8.70 -5.68 11.45
C LYS A 164 7.94 -5.83 12.78
N SER A 165 7.40 -4.74 13.32
CA SER A 165 6.61 -4.75 14.56
C SER A 165 5.31 -5.52 14.39
N ILE A 166 4.57 -5.32 13.28
CA ILE A 166 3.36 -6.09 12.95
C ILE A 166 3.66 -7.59 12.95
N THR A 167 4.78 -8.00 12.36
CA THR A 167 5.19 -9.41 12.33
C THR A 167 5.44 -9.98 13.74
N LEU A 168 6.05 -9.21 14.62
CA LEU A 168 6.31 -9.64 16.01
C LEU A 168 5.01 -9.70 16.82
N ASP A 169 4.22 -8.64 16.80
CA ASP A 169 3.02 -8.50 17.62
C ASP A 169 1.86 -9.39 17.11
N GLY A 170 1.89 -9.74 15.83
CA GLY A 170 0.89 -10.59 15.18
C GLY A 170 1.13 -12.10 15.32
N ARG A 171 2.37 -12.51 15.66
CA ARG A 171 2.82 -13.91 15.61
C ARG A 171 1.93 -14.87 16.43
N ALA A 172 1.58 -14.50 17.65
CA ALA A 172 0.74 -15.30 18.51
C ALA A 172 -0.71 -15.47 18.00
N ALA A 173 -1.14 -14.59 17.09
CA ALA A 173 -2.46 -14.59 16.48
C ALA A 173 -2.44 -15.03 15.00
N ASN A 174 -1.36 -15.67 14.55
CA ASN A 174 -1.20 -16.12 13.17
C ASN A 174 -1.37 -14.98 12.13
N ILE A 175 -0.90 -13.75 12.47
CA ILE A 175 -0.93 -12.59 11.58
C ILE A 175 0.46 -12.39 10.98
N ALA A 176 0.55 -12.47 9.64
CA ALA A 176 1.79 -12.30 8.91
C ALA A 176 1.92 -10.84 8.41
N GLY A 177 3.04 -10.19 8.76
CA GLY A 177 3.40 -8.87 8.24
C GLY A 177 4.31 -8.97 7.02
N GLY A 178 4.04 -8.18 5.98
CA GLY A 178 4.87 -8.09 4.78
C GLY A 178 4.96 -6.66 4.24
N GLN A 179 5.96 -6.41 3.42
CA GLN A 179 6.17 -5.13 2.73
C GLN A 179 6.58 -5.37 1.29
N ILE A 180 5.98 -4.62 0.38
CA ILE A 180 6.43 -4.55 -1.00
C ILE A 180 7.07 -3.18 -1.25
N ASP A 181 8.34 -3.17 -1.66
CA ASP A 181 9.05 -1.96 -2.01
C ASP A 181 9.00 -1.77 -3.52
N ILE A 182 8.32 -0.70 -3.95
CA ILE A 182 8.01 -0.48 -5.35
C ILE A 182 8.90 0.64 -5.90
N GLY A 183 9.46 0.38 -7.08
CA GLY A 183 10.22 1.37 -7.85
C GLY A 183 9.59 1.64 -9.21
N ASN A 184 9.18 2.89 -9.45
CA ASN A 184 8.76 3.43 -10.74
C ASN A 184 7.68 2.63 -11.49
N ALA A 185 6.58 2.28 -10.84
CA ALA A 185 5.39 1.75 -11.53
C ALA A 185 4.63 2.88 -12.26
N VAL A 186 4.07 2.61 -13.43
CA VAL A 186 3.27 3.57 -14.21
C VAL A 186 1.97 3.90 -13.50
N THR A 187 1.89 5.10 -12.95
CA THR A 187 0.71 5.66 -12.27
C THR A 187 0.67 7.17 -12.49
N ASP A 188 -0.43 7.82 -12.17
CA ASP A 188 -0.53 9.29 -12.21
C ASP A 188 0.53 9.94 -11.28
N MET A 189 0.75 9.35 -10.09
CA MET A 189 1.76 9.81 -9.14
C MET A 189 3.19 9.75 -9.70
N SER A 190 3.49 8.78 -10.55
CA SER A 190 4.81 8.59 -11.16
C SER A 190 4.94 9.24 -12.54
N ALA A 191 3.92 9.94 -13.04
CA ALA A 191 3.95 10.56 -14.37
C ALA A 191 5.11 11.55 -14.52
N VAL A 192 5.41 12.32 -13.48
CA VAL A 192 6.54 13.26 -13.42
C VAL A 192 7.89 12.58 -13.66
N MET A 193 8.05 11.31 -13.32
CA MET A 193 9.32 10.58 -13.50
C MET A 193 9.65 10.33 -14.98
N ALA A 194 8.66 10.36 -15.86
CA ALA A 194 8.88 10.24 -17.31
C ALA A 194 9.47 11.51 -17.90
N SER A 195 9.12 12.70 -17.37
CA SER A 195 9.64 13.98 -17.85
C SER A 195 11.01 14.33 -17.28
N GLY A 196 11.43 13.68 -16.20
CA GLY A 196 12.74 13.84 -15.58
C GLY A 196 12.67 13.95 -14.06
N THR A 197 13.61 13.29 -13.40
CA THR A 197 13.77 13.28 -11.95
C THR A 197 15.18 13.77 -11.59
N LEU A 198 15.28 14.63 -10.60
CA LEU A 198 16.56 15.13 -10.09
C LEU A 198 17.38 13.97 -9.51
N GLN A 199 18.61 13.83 -9.97
CA GLN A 199 19.56 12.81 -9.52
C GLN A 199 20.49 13.36 -8.44
N ALA A 200 21.18 12.47 -7.71
CA ALA A 200 22.10 12.85 -6.65
C ALA A 200 23.26 13.75 -7.14
N ASN A 201 23.67 13.61 -8.39
CA ASN A 201 24.71 14.43 -9.02
C ASN A 201 24.21 15.80 -9.55
N GLY A 202 22.95 16.16 -9.27
CA GLY A 202 22.34 17.42 -9.69
C GLY A 202 21.80 17.42 -11.13
N THR A 203 21.95 16.35 -11.89
CA THR A 203 21.35 16.25 -13.24
C THR A 203 19.89 15.83 -13.17
N THR A 204 19.13 16.11 -14.22
CA THR A 204 17.77 15.61 -14.39
C THR A 204 17.77 14.48 -15.41
N MET A 205 17.21 13.32 -15.06
CA MET A 205 17.15 12.15 -15.91
C MET A 205 15.76 11.54 -15.94
N SER A 206 15.26 11.18 -17.13
CA SER A 206 14.08 10.33 -17.27
C SER A 206 14.40 8.93 -16.76
N GLU A 207 13.56 8.42 -15.88
CA GLU A 207 13.75 7.07 -15.33
C GLU A 207 12.76 6.07 -15.93
N PRO A 208 13.21 4.85 -16.28
CA PRO A 208 12.35 3.77 -16.72
C PRO A 208 11.25 3.46 -15.70
N ARG A 209 10.08 3.09 -16.21
CA ARG A 209 8.92 2.70 -15.42
C ARG A 209 8.43 1.32 -15.87
N MET A 210 7.86 0.55 -14.95
CA MET A 210 7.26 -0.74 -15.24
C MET A 210 5.73 -0.65 -15.27
N ASP A 211 5.08 -1.62 -15.90
CA ASP A 211 3.64 -1.79 -15.84
C ASP A 211 3.21 -2.06 -14.39
N VAL A 212 2.15 -1.36 -13.96
CA VAL A 212 1.60 -1.48 -12.61
C VAL A 212 1.05 -2.88 -12.32
N ASP A 213 0.69 -3.65 -13.31
CA ASP A 213 0.17 -5.02 -13.17
C ASP A 213 1.22 -6.00 -12.64
N HIS A 214 2.50 -5.69 -12.77
CA HIS A 214 3.55 -6.47 -12.10
C HIS A 214 3.46 -6.37 -10.57
N VAL A 215 3.03 -5.23 -10.05
CA VAL A 215 2.77 -5.05 -8.61
C VAL A 215 1.55 -5.86 -8.18
N GLY A 216 0.46 -5.85 -8.97
CA GLY A 216 -0.73 -6.69 -8.72
C GLY A 216 -0.37 -8.17 -8.59
N LYS A 217 0.42 -8.69 -9.53
CA LYS A 217 0.90 -10.09 -9.52
C LYS A 217 1.77 -10.41 -8.30
N ALA A 218 2.65 -9.49 -7.91
CA ALA A 218 3.50 -9.68 -6.73
C ALA A 218 2.67 -9.72 -5.43
N ILE A 219 1.69 -8.83 -5.27
CA ILE A 219 0.78 -8.83 -4.12
C ILE A 219 -0.07 -10.11 -4.09
N LEU A 220 -0.60 -10.56 -5.25
CA LEU A 220 -1.33 -11.82 -5.32
C LEU A 220 -0.45 -12.99 -4.87
N HIS A 221 0.80 -13.05 -5.32
CA HIS A 221 1.74 -14.08 -4.89
C HIS A 221 1.98 -14.06 -3.38
N MET A 222 2.25 -12.89 -2.79
CA MET A 222 2.42 -12.75 -1.34
C MET A 222 1.14 -13.16 -0.58
N ALA A 223 -0.04 -12.78 -1.08
CA ALA A 223 -1.33 -13.04 -0.46
C ALA A 223 -1.74 -14.52 -0.53
N SER A 224 -1.31 -15.24 -1.57
CA SER A 224 -1.69 -16.64 -1.82
C SER A 224 -0.87 -17.65 -1.02
N LEU A 225 0.20 -17.23 -0.34
CA LEU A 225 0.96 -18.12 0.54
C LEU A 225 0.12 -18.51 1.78
N PRO A 226 0.23 -19.75 2.26
CA PRO A 226 -0.35 -20.13 3.54
C PRO A 226 0.25 -19.29 4.67
N LEU A 227 -0.45 -19.11 5.78
CA LEU A 227 0.01 -18.22 6.86
C LEU A 227 1.28 -18.70 7.59
N GLU A 228 1.63 -19.97 7.45
CA GLU A 228 2.90 -20.55 7.94
C GLU A 228 4.11 -20.09 7.13
N ALA A 229 3.88 -19.59 5.89
CA ALA A 229 4.93 -19.04 5.02
C ALA A 229 4.69 -17.55 4.78
N ASN A 230 5.74 -16.76 4.85
CA ASN A 230 5.67 -15.32 4.65
C ASN A 230 6.81 -14.80 3.76
N ILE A 231 6.50 -13.80 2.96
CA ILE A 231 7.49 -12.95 2.29
C ILE A 231 7.53 -11.62 3.07
N PRO A 232 8.48 -11.45 4.00
CA PRO A 232 8.50 -10.26 4.85
C PRO A 232 8.86 -8.99 4.07
N PHE A 233 9.72 -9.10 3.05
CA PHE A 233 10.11 -7.99 2.18
C PHE A 233 10.33 -8.49 0.76
N ILE A 234 9.79 -7.74 -0.22
CA ILE A 234 10.03 -7.95 -1.65
C ILE A 234 10.21 -6.61 -2.34
N THR A 235 11.13 -6.52 -3.29
CA THR A 235 11.31 -5.33 -4.13
C THR A 235 10.89 -5.63 -5.55
N VAL A 236 10.02 -4.79 -6.12
CA VAL A 236 9.57 -4.86 -7.51
C VAL A 236 9.80 -3.51 -8.17
N MET A 237 10.64 -3.46 -9.19
CA MET A 237 11.03 -2.21 -9.83
C MET A 237 11.28 -2.39 -11.32
N ALA A 238 11.28 -1.30 -12.09
CA ALA A 238 11.71 -1.35 -13.49
C ALA A 238 13.18 -1.76 -13.56
N SER A 239 13.50 -2.79 -14.34
CA SER A 239 14.84 -3.40 -14.39
C SER A 239 15.94 -2.40 -14.77
N ALA A 240 15.62 -1.42 -15.63
CA ALA A 240 16.56 -0.43 -16.10
C ALA A 240 16.61 0.86 -15.26
N MET A 241 15.86 0.94 -14.14
CA MET A 241 15.93 2.13 -13.30
C MET A 241 17.23 2.14 -12.47
N PRO A 242 17.86 3.32 -12.27
CA PRO A 242 19.15 3.43 -11.59
C PRO A 242 18.96 3.36 -10.06
N LEU A 243 18.79 2.17 -9.50
CA LEU A 243 18.80 1.97 -8.05
C LEU A 243 20.21 1.63 -7.57
N TYR A 244 20.81 0.60 -8.16
CA TYR A 244 22.18 0.23 -7.89
C TYR A 244 23.14 1.07 -8.76
N GLY A 245 24.24 1.54 -8.19
CA GLY A 245 25.17 2.42 -8.89
C GLY A 245 24.73 3.89 -8.94
N ARG A 246 23.75 4.31 -8.19
CA ARG A 246 23.54 5.73 -7.85
C ARG A 246 24.70 6.14 -6.95
N GLY A 247 25.68 6.76 -7.55
CA GLY A 247 26.81 7.37 -6.85
C GLY A 247 26.58 8.82 -6.52
#